data_3fface432b62a58d9537c0cb18877cb0
#
_entry.id   3fface432b62a58d9537c0cb18877cb0
#
_cell.length_a   1.000
_cell.length_b   1.000
_cell.length_c   1.000
_cell.angle_alpha   90.00
_cell.angle_beta   90.00
_cell.angle_gamma   90.00
#
_symmetry.space_group_name_H-M   'P 1'
#
loop_
_entity.id
_entity.type
_entity.pdbx_description
1 polymer ?
#
loop_
_entity_poly.entity_id
_entity_poly.type
_entity_poly.pdbx_seq_one_letter_code
_entity_poly.pdbx_strand_id
1 'polypeptide(L)'
;MTKDEELAFLNAILNFQVPTIPKNTRFWMVRTQRGYFYNEFLARRFVALAWNNIDSKTDFSDSSRESLKDDILMEYEEISRPSMVINKCITFISEIKEGDILVIPSAGSKYITFASAGKYFEDELKTVELEHNVIYRIKNHDVDINDVSCPYKKRRHITLLRTISNEELNYSLGRAISNYHGVSNLDAYARQILNSLYNYYIFNNDISLVYNVKKTDPITPRELNSILYGTTEIFAQIAPEECLSTQITLNSPGEIVFNLTDVLSLLKNNWHLFFGLLIFLGGGSVLTFKVPGAIDVVKSIINIPNEQRIKKAEVQQKEAEVQQKELELYEKKIELYEKIKASGINPEALSQPLNALMNSCNSLNIEPIIVDDESAAILPEEVVMPESHDADEV
;
A
#
# COMPACT_ATOMS: atom_id res chain seq x y z
N MET A 1 19.11 22.21 4.19
CA MET A 1 18.39 21.66 5.35
C MET A 1 18.69 22.52 6.56
N THR A 2 17.68 22.98 7.26
CA THR A 2 17.86 23.67 8.55
C THR A 2 18.27 22.66 9.62
N LYS A 3 18.80 23.14 10.76
CA LYS A 3 19.17 22.24 11.88
C LYS A 3 17.96 21.48 12.44
N ASP A 4 16.80 22.10 12.46
CA ASP A 4 15.56 21.50 12.95
C ASP A 4 15.08 20.37 11.99
N GLU A 5 15.18 20.57 10.68
CA GLU A 5 14.91 19.54 9.67
C GLU A 5 15.92 18.37 9.78
N GLU A 6 17.19 18.68 10.02
CA GLU A 6 18.23 17.66 10.22
C GLU A 6 17.97 16.81 11.48
N LEU A 7 17.58 17.46 12.57
CA LEU A 7 17.23 16.76 13.81
C LEU A 7 15.98 15.91 13.66
N ALA A 8 14.95 16.42 12.98
CA ALA A 8 13.74 15.66 12.66
C ALA A 8 14.05 14.43 11.81
N PHE A 9 14.92 14.57 10.80
CA PHE A 9 15.40 13.49 9.95
C PHE A 9 16.13 12.39 10.74
N LEU A 10 17.07 12.77 11.61
CA LEU A 10 17.78 11.82 12.45
C LEU A 10 16.86 11.08 13.42
N ASN A 11 15.92 11.80 14.04
CA ASN A 11 14.91 11.19 14.90
C ASN A 11 14.00 10.23 14.14
N ALA A 12 13.61 10.56 12.91
CA ALA A 12 12.80 9.69 12.08
C ALA A 12 13.55 8.37 11.75
N ILE A 13 14.85 8.43 11.44
CA ILE A 13 15.67 7.23 11.23
C ILE A 13 15.80 6.41 12.52
N LEU A 14 16.11 7.07 13.64
CA LEU A 14 16.31 6.39 14.93
C LEU A 14 15.07 5.68 15.46
N ASN A 15 13.88 6.21 15.13
CA ASN A 15 12.59 5.66 15.51
C ASN A 15 11.89 4.89 14.37
N PHE A 16 12.61 4.62 13.28
CA PHE A 16 12.03 3.97 12.12
C PHE A 16 11.56 2.55 12.43
N GLN A 17 10.35 2.25 11.99
CA GLN A 17 9.76 0.92 12.11
C GLN A 17 9.23 0.47 10.76
N VAL A 18 9.51 -0.78 10.41
CA VAL A 18 8.98 -1.39 9.19
C VAL A 18 7.57 -1.91 9.47
N PRO A 19 6.55 -1.48 8.71
CA PRO A 19 5.19 -2.01 8.85
C PRO A 19 5.18 -3.53 8.70
N THR A 20 4.57 -4.21 9.67
CA THR A 20 4.43 -5.66 9.63
C THR A 20 2.99 -6.04 9.35
N ILE A 21 2.77 -6.70 8.22
CA ILE A 21 1.46 -7.19 7.82
C ILE A 21 1.24 -8.56 8.47
N PRO A 22 0.15 -8.77 9.24
CA PRO A 22 -0.13 -10.05 9.86
C PRO A 22 -0.21 -11.18 8.83
N LYS A 23 0.36 -12.35 9.14
CA LYS A 23 0.40 -13.50 8.21
C LYS A 23 -0.98 -14.01 7.78
N ASN A 24 -1.99 -13.80 8.62
CA ASN A 24 -3.37 -14.20 8.39
C ASN A 24 -4.20 -13.12 7.67
N THR A 25 -3.61 -11.98 7.32
CA THR A 25 -4.28 -10.96 6.51
C THR A 25 -4.63 -11.54 5.16
N ARG A 26 -5.90 -11.44 4.79
CA ARG A 26 -6.41 -11.87 3.49
C ARG A 26 -6.73 -10.67 2.61
N PHE A 27 -6.79 -10.93 1.31
CA PHE A 27 -6.98 -9.91 0.30
C PHE A 27 -8.23 -10.23 -0.52
N TRP A 28 -9.14 -9.26 -0.62
CA TRP A 28 -10.44 -9.45 -1.23
C TRP A 28 -10.75 -8.35 -2.21
N MET A 29 -11.43 -8.67 -3.30
CA MET A 29 -12.07 -7.67 -4.14
C MET A 29 -13.54 -7.55 -3.75
N VAL A 30 -14.05 -6.32 -3.72
CA VAL A 30 -15.49 -6.02 -3.54
C VAL A 30 -15.92 -5.08 -4.65
N ARG A 31 -16.79 -5.56 -5.56
CA ARG A 31 -17.31 -4.76 -6.67
C ARG A 31 -18.34 -3.75 -6.21
N THR A 32 -18.49 -2.68 -6.98
CA THR A 32 -19.29 -1.51 -6.69
C THR A 32 -20.49 -1.36 -7.62
N GLN A 33 -21.05 -2.48 -8.12
CA GLN A 33 -22.14 -2.49 -9.10
C GLN A 33 -21.82 -1.59 -10.32
N ARG A 34 -20.81 -1.99 -11.11
CA ARG A 34 -20.29 -1.23 -12.26
C ARG A 34 -19.88 0.22 -11.92
N GLY A 35 -19.57 0.50 -10.64
CA GLY A 35 -19.16 1.82 -10.18
C GLY A 35 -20.28 2.67 -9.56
N TYR A 36 -21.55 2.29 -9.67
CA TYR A 36 -22.66 3.07 -9.14
C TYR A 36 -22.56 3.39 -7.64
N PHE A 37 -22.00 2.46 -6.85
CA PHE A 37 -21.88 2.66 -5.41
C PHE A 37 -20.46 3.02 -4.96
N TYR A 38 -19.52 3.21 -5.89
CA TYR A 38 -18.14 3.49 -5.55
C TYR A 38 -17.98 4.75 -4.70
N ASN A 39 -18.55 5.87 -5.15
CA ASN A 39 -18.46 7.14 -4.45
C ASN A 39 -19.12 7.10 -3.06
N GLU A 40 -20.29 6.44 -2.95
CA GLU A 40 -20.98 6.26 -1.67
C GLU A 40 -20.15 5.40 -0.71
N PHE A 41 -19.53 4.31 -1.19
CA PHE A 41 -18.68 3.45 -0.38
C PHE A 41 -17.52 4.22 0.22
N LEU A 42 -16.86 5.05 -0.57
CA LEU A 42 -15.74 5.85 -0.09
C LEU A 42 -16.19 6.97 0.86
N ALA A 43 -17.22 7.71 0.48
CA ALA A 43 -17.72 8.84 1.27
C ALA A 43 -18.28 8.42 2.63
N ARG A 44 -18.99 7.27 2.68
CA ARG A 44 -19.63 6.77 3.89
C ARG A 44 -18.83 5.69 4.61
N ARG A 45 -17.61 5.36 4.11
CA ARG A 45 -16.68 4.41 4.74
C ARG A 45 -17.29 3.03 4.96
N PHE A 46 -17.98 2.48 3.96
CA PHE A 46 -18.45 1.11 3.97
C PHE A 46 -18.35 0.46 2.58
N VAL A 47 -18.38 -0.85 2.55
CA VAL A 47 -18.68 -1.67 1.36
C VAL A 47 -19.91 -2.52 1.62
N ALA A 48 -20.61 -2.94 0.57
CA ALA A 48 -21.82 -3.70 0.70
C ALA A 48 -21.93 -4.84 -0.34
N LEU A 49 -22.78 -5.82 -0.03
CA LEU A 49 -23.06 -6.95 -0.91
C LEU A 49 -24.56 -7.11 -1.10
N ALA A 50 -24.96 -7.42 -2.33
CA ALA A 50 -26.32 -7.69 -2.79
C ALA A 50 -26.97 -8.91 -2.13
N TRP A 51 -28.19 -9.23 -2.56
CA TRP A 51 -29.02 -10.35 -2.13
C TRP A 51 -29.51 -10.20 -0.69
N ASN A 52 -30.36 -9.20 -0.49
CA ASN A 52 -30.85 -8.79 0.84
C ASN A 52 -31.73 -9.84 1.57
N ASN A 53 -32.21 -10.88 0.86
CA ASN A 53 -32.87 -12.05 1.46
C ASN A 53 -31.90 -12.93 2.28
N ILE A 54 -30.59 -12.74 2.17
CA ILE A 54 -29.55 -13.44 2.93
C ILE A 54 -28.89 -12.45 3.90
N ASP A 55 -28.79 -12.82 5.17
CA ASP A 55 -28.18 -12.00 6.22
C ASP A 55 -27.38 -12.86 7.22
N SER A 56 -26.93 -12.26 8.32
CA SER A 56 -26.17 -12.97 9.36
C SER A 56 -26.96 -14.01 10.13
N LYS A 57 -28.31 -14.02 10.02
CA LYS A 57 -29.19 -15.00 10.68
C LYS A 57 -29.50 -16.19 9.78
N THR A 58 -29.09 -16.12 8.49
CA THR A 58 -29.32 -17.20 7.51
C THR A 58 -28.54 -18.45 7.90
N ASP A 59 -29.23 -19.60 7.90
CA ASP A 59 -28.60 -20.89 8.15
C ASP A 59 -27.88 -21.40 6.89
N PHE A 60 -26.56 -21.41 6.93
CA PHE A 60 -25.69 -21.89 5.85
C PHE A 60 -25.30 -23.37 5.98
N SER A 61 -25.93 -24.13 6.88
CA SER A 61 -25.66 -25.55 7.03
C SER A 61 -25.98 -26.34 5.75
N ASP A 62 -25.34 -27.50 5.58
CA ASP A 62 -25.59 -28.35 4.41
C ASP A 62 -27.06 -28.79 4.30
N SER A 63 -27.74 -28.97 5.44
CA SER A 63 -29.17 -29.33 5.47
C SER A 63 -30.11 -28.22 4.93
N SER A 64 -29.74 -26.95 5.12
CA SER A 64 -30.55 -25.81 4.69
C SER A 64 -30.14 -25.28 3.29
N ARG A 65 -29.07 -25.82 2.73
CA ARG A 65 -28.44 -25.27 1.52
C ARG A 65 -29.31 -25.41 0.27
N GLU A 66 -30.07 -26.50 0.13
CA GLU A 66 -30.97 -26.68 -1.03
C GLU A 66 -32.17 -25.73 -0.93
N SER A 67 -32.80 -25.62 0.24
CA SER A 67 -33.91 -24.66 0.44
C SER A 67 -33.44 -23.22 0.17
N LEU A 68 -32.22 -22.87 0.62
CA LEU A 68 -31.67 -21.54 0.38
C LEU A 68 -31.39 -21.25 -1.11
N LYS A 69 -31.03 -22.27 -1.90
CA LYS A 69 -30.94 -22.13 -3.36
C LYS A 69 -32.29 -21.84 -4.00
N ASP A 70 -33.34 -22.58 -3.56
CA ASP A 70 -34.69 -22.40 -4.07
C ASP A 70 -35.21 -20.99 -3.72
N ASP A 71 -34.96 -20.50 -2.50
CA ASP A 71 -35.32 -19.15 -2.07
C ASP A 71 -34.60 -18.06 -2.92
N ILE A 72 -33.33 -18.26 -3.26
CA ILE A 72 -32.60 -17.35 -4.14
C ILE A 72 -33.18 -17.34 -5.56
N LEU A 73 -33.47 -18.52 -6.11
CA LEU A 73 -34.03 -18.62 -7.46
C LEU A 73 -35.45 -18.04 -7.55
N MET A 74 -36.22 -18.14 -6.46
CA MET A 74 -37.57 -17.53 -6.38
C MET A 74 -37.49 -16.01 -6.30
N GLU A 75 -36.54 -15.49 -5.54
CA GLU A 75 -36.41 -14.04 -5.29
C GLU A 75 -35.69 -13.30 -6.42
N TYR A 76 -34.69 -13.95 -7.04
CA TYR A 76 -33.82 -13.35 -8.07
C TYR A 76 -33.84 -14.21 -9.34
N GLU A 77 -34.84 -14.02 -10.20
CA GLU A 77 -35.09 -14.86 -11.38
C GLU A 77 -33.94 -14.92 -12.37
N GLU A 78 -33.06 -13.87 -12.41
CA GLU A 78 -31.90 -13.82 -13.29
C GLU A 78 -30.71 -14.65 -12.79
N ILE A 79 -30.73 -15.19 -11.59
CA ILE A 79 -29.65 -15.97 -11.02
C ILE A 79 -29.62 -17.39 -11.58
N SER A 80 -28.61 -17.73 -12.35
CA SER A 80 -28.39 -19.08 -12.87
C SER A 80 -27.58 -19.99 -11.93
N ARG A 81 -26.85 -19.41 -10.96
CA ARG A 81 -25.90 -20.12 -10.09
C ARG A 81 -26.08 -19.75 -8.62
N PRO A 82 -27.15 -20.20 -7.95
CA PRO A 82 -27.45 -19.79 -6.57
C PRO A 82 -26.38 -20.22 -5.57
N SER A 83 -25.67 -21.33 -5.79
CA SER A 83 -24.55 -21.75 -4.93
C SER A 83 -23.41 -20.71 -4.92
N MET A 84 -23.19 -20.01 -6.02
CA MET A 84 -22.17 -18.96 -6.09
C MET A 84 -22.60 -17.73 -5.28
N VAL A 85 -23.88 -17.40 -5.28
CA VAL A 85 -24.47 -16.33 -4.44
C VAL A 85 -24.27 -16.65 -2.97
N ILE A 86 -24.66 -17.87 -2.55
CA ILE A 86 -24.49 -18.33 -1.16
C ILE A 86 -23.02 -18.20 -0.73
N ASN A 87 -22.09 -18.71 -1.53
CA ASN A 87 -20.67 -18.65 -1.19
C ASN A 87 -20.15 -17.19 -1.07
N LYS A 88 -20.58 -16.28 -1.95
CA LYS A 88 -20.24 -14.86 -1.85
C LYS A 88 -20.80 -14.22 -0.56
N CYS A 89 -22.02 -14.59 -0.17
CA CYS A 89 -22.62 -14.13 1.09
C CYS A 89 -21.85 -14.68 2.29
N ILE A 90 -21.51 -15.96 2.31
CA ILE A 90 -20.68 -16.56 3.37
C ILE A 90 -19.33 -15.84 3.46
N THR A 91 -18.67 -15.64 2.32
CA THR A 91 -17.38 -14.92 2.27
C THR A 91 -17.52 -13.51 2.86
N PHE A 92 -18.50 -12.74 2.44
CA PHE A 92 -18.67 -11.36 2.89
C PHE A 92 -19.04 -11.25 4.37
N ILE A 93 -19.95 -12.12 4.84
CA ILE A 93 -20.45 -12.12 6.23
C ILE A 93 -19.40 -12.69 7.18
N SER A 94 -18.79 -13.84 6.82
CA SER A 94 -18.07 -14.69 7.76
C SER A 94 -16.57 -14.81 7.52
N GLU A 95 -16.09 -14.77 6.25
CA GLU A 95 -14.69 -15.03 5.93
C GLU A 95 -13.84 -13.75 5.96
N ILE A 96 -14.36 -12.61 5.43
CA ILE A 96 -13.67 -11.33 5.52
C ILE A 96 -13.60 -10.93 7.00
N LYS A 97 -12.39 -10.63 7.48
CA LYS A 97 -12.14 -10.25 8.88
C LYS A 97 -11.70 -8.79 8.98
N GLU A 98 -11.80 -8.25 10.20
CA GLU A 98 -11.24 -6.93 10.50
C GLU A 98 -9.72 -6.95 10.26
N GLY A 99 -9.22 -5.95 9.55
CA GLY A 99 -7.80 -5.86 9.16
C GLY A 99 -7.46 -6.52 7.81
N ASP A 100 -8.37 -7.28 7.19
CA ASP A 100 -8.18 -7.74 5.81
C ASP A 100 -8.11 -6.56 4.85
N ILE A 101 -7.45 -6.74 3.71
CA ILE A 101 -7.31 -5.69 2.70
C ILE A 101 -8.37 -5.89 1.61
N LEU A 102 -9.12 -4.84 1.35
CA LEU A 102 -10.14 -4.79 0.30
C LEU A 102 -9.64 -4.00 -0.90
N VAL A 103 -9.90 -4.51 -2.09
CA VAL A 103 -9.68 -3.86 -3.38
C VAL A 103 -11.03 -3.47 -3.97
N ILE A 104 -11.26 -2.18 -4.13
CA ILE A 104 -12.56 -1.60 -4.49
C ILE A 104 -12.40 -0.85 -5.82
N PRO A 105 -12.81 -1.44 -6.96
CA PRO A 105 -12.71 -0.79 -8.25
C PRO A 105 -13.85 0.20 -8.51
N SER A 106 -13.52 1.33 -9.12
CA SER A 106 -14.49 2.30 -9.66
C SER A 106 -15.14 1.82 -10.96
N ALA A 107 -15.98 2.64 -11.57
CA ALA A 107 -16.54 2.41 -12.89
C ALA A 107 -15.42 2.15 -13.91
N GLY A 108 -15.56 1.08 -14.71
CA GLY A 108 -14.53 0.67 -15.68
C GLY A 108 -13.17 0.35 -15.06
N SER A 109 -13.10 0.23 -13.73
CA SER A 109 -11.84 0.07 -12.99
C SER A 109 -10.80 1.17 -13.27
N LYS A 110 -11.25 2.40 -13.60
CA LYS A 110 -10.38 3.55 -13.86
C LYS A 110 -9.53 3.90 -12.62
N TYR A 111 -10.13 3.82 -11.46
CA TYR A 111 -9.48 3.97 -10.15
C TYR A 111 -9.68 2.72 -9.31
N ILE A 112 -8.68 2.40 -8.53
CA ILE A 112 -8.70 1.28 -7.59
C ILE A 112 -8.42 1.85 -6.20
N THR A 113 -9.37 1.66 -5.28
CA THR A 113 -9.19 2.02 -3.88
C THR A 113 -8.84 0.79 -3.07
N PHE A 114 -7.80 0.89 -2.28
CA PHE A 114 -7.45 -0.08 -1.25
C PHE A 114 -7.99 0.40 0.09
N ALA A 115 -8.55 -0.51 0.86
CA ALA A 115 -9.09 -0.21 2.18
C ALA A 115 -8.83 -1.36 3.15
N SER A 116 -8.74 -1.06 4.44
CA SER A 116 -8.79 -2.08 5.48
C SER A 116 -10.23 -2.40 5.85
N ALA A 117 -10.58 -3.68 5.93
CA ALA A 117 -11.88 -4.14 6.34
C ALA A 117 -12.10 -3.91 7.84
N GLY A 118 -13.24 -3.35 8.20
CA GLY A 118 -13.71 -3.18 9.56
C GLY A 118 -14.84 -4.15 9.92
N LYS A 119 -15.64 -3.80 10.91
CA LYS A 119 -16.76 -4.61 11.41
C LYS A 119 -17.86 -4.77 10.37
N TYR A 120 -18.42 -5.98 10.32
CA TYR A 120 -19.65 -6.27 9.62
C TYR A 120 -20.85 -5.65 10.36
N PHE A 121 -21.82 -5.14 9.60
CA PHE A 121 -23.11 -4.67 10.11
C PHE A 121 -24.19 -4.80 9.05
N GLU A 122 -25.44 -4.66 9.47
CA GLU A 122 -26.60 -4.71 8.59
C GLU A 122 -27.40 -3.41 8.69
N ASP A 123 -27.84 -2.91 7.53
CA ASP A 123 -28.76 -1.78 7.43
C ASP A 123 -30.18 -2.33 7.24
N GLU A 124 -30.91 -2.45 8.33
CA GLU A 124 -32.26 -3.04 8.36
C GLU A 124 -33.31 -2.26 7.54
N LEU A 125 -32.98 -1.03 7.12
CA LEU A 125 -33.84 -0.23 6.23
C LEU A 125 -33.73 -0.66 4.76
N LYS A 126 -32.77 -1.53 4.43
CA LYS A 126 -32.55 -2.02 3.07
C LYS A 126 -33.27 -3.35 2.84
N THR A 127 -34.44 -3.25 2.25
CA THR A 127 -35.31 -4.41 1.93
C THR A 127 -34.94 -5.02 0.58
N VAL A 128 -35.42 -6.23 0.32
CA VAL A 128 -35.29 -6.89 -0.99
C VAL A 128 -36.01 -6.10 -2.09
N GLU A 129 -37.21 -5.60 -1.80
CA GLU A 129 -38.00 -4.78 -2.74
C GLU A 129 -37.24 -3.49 -3.13
N LEU A 130 -36.58 -2.83 -2.17
CA LEU A 130 -35.73 -1.66 -2.45
C LEU A 130 -34.53 -2.02 -3.33
N GLU A 131 -33.91 -3.18 -3.06
CA GLU A 131 -32.80 -3.68 -3.89
C GLU A 131 -33.27 -3.89 -5.33
N HIS A 132 -34.38 -4.63 -5.55
CA HIS A 132 -34.90 -4.87 -6.89
C HIS A 132 -35.24 -3.57 -7.62
N ASN A 133 -35.89 -2.63 -6.96
CA ASN A 133 -36.26 -1.34 -7.56
C ASN A 133 -35.03 -0.56 -8.03
N VAL A 134 -34.01 -0.43 -7.15
CA VAL A 134 -32.77 0.31 -7.48
C VAL A 134 -32.02 -0.39 -8.60
N ILE A 135 -31.85 -1.72 -8.53
CA ILE A 135 -31.13 -2.48 -9.57
C ILE A 135 -31.88 -2.43 -10.91
N TYR A 136 -33.21 -2.50 -10.91
CA TYR A 136 -34.03 -2.34 -12.11
C TYR A 136 -33.77 -0.97 -12.78
N ARG A 137 -33.80 0.11 -12.00
CA ARG A 137 -33.50 1.47 -12.51
C ARG A 137 -32.11 1.59 -13.09
N ILE A 138 -31.09 0.99 -12.43
CA ILE A 138 -29.72 0.97 -12.93
C ILE A 138 -29.63 0.18 -14.26
N LYS A 139 -30.26 -0.98 -14.36
CA LYS A 139 -30.27 -1.81 -15.58
C LYS A 139 -30.93 -1.11 -16.77
N ASN A 140 -31.95 -0.31 -16.50
CA ASN A 140 -32.67 0.44 -17.54
C ASN A 140 -32.11 1.85 -17.81
N HIS A 141 -30.97 2.19 -17.23
CA HIS A 141 -30.35 3.52 -17.35
C HIS A 141 -31.27 4.69 -16.94
N ASP A 142 -32.23 4.44 -16.02
CA ASP A 142 -33.22 5.43 -15.55
C ASP A 142 -32.68 6.30 -14.40
N VAL A 143 -31.38 6.20 -14.07
CA VAL A 143 -30.75 6.93 -12.96
C VAL A 143 -29.32 7.29 -13.28
N ASP A 144 -28.91 8.49 -12.81
CA ASP A 144 -27.52 8.90 -12.81
C ASP A 144 -26.75 8.17 -11.70
N ILE A 145 -25.45 7.94 -11.92
CA ILE A 145 -24.55 7.28 -10.96
C ILE A 145 -24.48 8.03 -9.61
N ASN A 146 -24.69 9.35 -9.62
CA ASN A 146 -24.65 10.18 -8.43
C ASN A 146 -25.98 10.27 -7.69
N ASP A 147 -27.07 9.82 -8.32
CA ASP A 147 -28.43 9.93 -7.77
C ASP A 147 -28.95 8.66 -7.12
N VAL A 148 -28.08 7.64 -7.00
CA VAL A 148 -28.44 6.33 -6.51
C VAL A 148 -27.71 5.98 -5.23
N SER A 149 -28.47 5.72 -4.15
CA SER A 149 -27.92 5.15 -2.92
C SER A 149 -27.91 3.63 -2.97
N CYS A 150 -26.86 3.05 -2.42
CA CYS A 150 -26.69 1.60 -2.32
C CYS A 150 -27.86 0.95 -1.55
N PRO A 151 -28.59 0.02 -2.20
CA PRO A 151 -29.76 -0.63 -1.60
C PRO A 151 -29.39 -1.84 -0.74
N TYR A 152 -28.11 -2.20 -0.62
CA TYR A 152 -27.68 -3.45 -0.01
C TYR A 152 -27.67 -3.38 1.53
N LYS A 153 -28.25 -4.43 2.14
CA LYS A 153 -28.38 -4.60 3.60
C LYS A 153 -27.05 -4.97 4.25
N LYS A 154 -26.37 -5.96 3.68
CA LYS A 154 -25.08 -6.45 4.19
C LYS A 154 -23.99 -5.43 3.94
N ARG A 155 -23.38 -4.94 5.01
CA ARG A 155 -22.35 -3.89 4.97
C ARG A 155 -21.17 -4.20 5.85
N ARG A 156 -20.05 -3.60 5.51
CA ARG A 156 -18.83 -3.68 6.31
C ARG A 156 -18.16 -2.32 6.32
N HIS A 157 -17.79 -1.84 7.50
CA HIS A 157 -17.01 -0.63 7.63
C HIS A 157 -15.65 -0.78 6.92
N ILE A 158 -15.11 0.32 6.45
CA ILE A 158 -13.77 0.36 5.84
C ILE A 158 -13.00 1.57 6.33
N THR A 159 -11.68 1.42 6.44
CA THR A 159 -10.71 2.51 6.53
C THR A 159 -9.97 2.58 5.21
N LEU A 160 -10.05 3.72 4.53
CA LEU A 160 -9.37 3.89 3.26
C LEU A 160 -7.86 3.94 3.48
N LEU A 161 -7.09 3.30 2.60
CA LEU A 161 -5.64 3.28 2.65
C LEU A 161 -5.03 4.09 1.51
N ARG A 162 -5.48 3.83 0.28
CA ARG A 162 -4.96 4.52 -0.92
C ARG A 162 -5.90 4.34 -2.10
N THR A 163 -5.96 5.37 -2.96
CA THR A 163 -6.59 5.28 -4.29
C THR A 163 -5.54 5.53 -5.36
N ILE A 164 -5.46 4.66 -6.36
CA ILE A 164 -4.55 4.80 -7.50
C ILE A 164 -5.30 4.72 -8.81
N SER A 165 -4.71 5.25 -9.88
CA SER A 165 -5.22 5.02 -11.22
C SER A 165 -4.90 3.59 -11.69
N ASN A 166 -5.68 3.07 -12.63
CA ASN A 166 -5.41 1.76 -13.22
C ASN A 166 -4.05 1.71 -13.98
N GLU A 167 -3.56 2.86 -14.43
CA GLU A 167 -2.26 2.99 -15.10
C GLU A 167 -1.08 2.75 -14.16
N GLU A 168 -1.27 3.01 -12.86
CA GLU A 168 -0.27 2.76 -11.81
C GLU A 168 -0.30 1.33 -11.29
N LEU A 169 -1.33 0.57 -11.66
CA LEU A 169 -1.54 -0.77 -11.12
C LEU A 169 -0.63 -1.78 -11.82
N ASN A 170 -0.12 -2.73 -11.03
CA ASN A 170 0.57 -3.88 -11.59
C ASN A 170 -0.33 -4.62 -12.59
N TYR A 171 0.19 -4.92 -13.80
CA TYR A 171 -0.58 -5.52 -14.89
C TYR A 171 -1.30 -6.82 -14.51
N SER A 172 -0.65 -7.70 -13.76
CA SER A 172 -1.25 -8.98 -13.34
C SER A 172 -2.43 -8.77 -12.39
N LEU A 173 -2.31 -7.82 -11.46
CA LEU A 173 -3.39 -7.42 -10.55
C LEU A 173 -4.54 -6.75 -11.32
N GLY A 174 -4.23 -5.87 -12.29
CA GLY A 174 -5.23 -5.22 -13.15
C GLY A 174 -6.05 -6.24 -13.94
N ARG A 175 -5.41 -7.26 -14.52
CA ARG A 175 -6.09 -8.38 -15.20
C ARG A 175 -6.97 -9.17 -14.24
N ALA A 176 -6.50 -9.46 -13.03
CA ALA A 176 -7.31 -10.17 -12.05
C ALA A 176 -8.55 -9.36 -11.67
N ILE A 177 -8.38 -8.06 -11.39
CA ILE A 177 -9.50 -7.16 -11.09
C ILE A 177 -10.52 -7.15 -12.25
N SER A 178 -10.08 -7.14 -13.50
CA SER A 178 -10.99 -7.15 -14.65
C SER A 178 -11.79 -8.45 -14.79
N ASN A 179 -11.18 -9.58 -14.43
CA ASN A 179 -11.77 -10.91 -14.64
C ASN A 179 -12.62 -11.42 -13.46
N TYR A 180 -12.44 -10.88 -12.25
CA TYR A 180 -13.17 -11.34 -11.08
C TYR A 180 -14.45 -10.55 -10.86
N HIS A 181 -15.48 -11.20 -10.28
CA HIS A 181 -16.82 -10.65 -10.13
C HIS A 181 -17.32 -10.71 -8.68
N GLY A 182 -18.06 -9.68 -8.27
CA GLY A 182 -18.67 -9.60 -6.94
C GLY A 182 -17.61 -9.51 -5.84
N VAL A 183 -17.69 -10.42 -4.86
CA VAL A 183 -16.65 -10.63 -3.85
C VAL A 183 -15.77 -11.78 -4.29
N SER A 184 -14.45 -11.55 -4.30
CA SER A 184 -13.48 -12.54 -4.78
C SER A 184 -12.19 -12.48 -3.97
N ASN A 185 -11.58 -13.65 -3.76
CA ASN A 185 -10.28 -13.76 -3.11
C ASN A 185 -9.15 -13.30 -4.03
N LEU A 186 -8.25 -12.49 -3.50
CA LEU A 186 -7.05 -11.97 -4.17
C LEU A 186 -5.75 -12.35 -3.46
N ASP A 187 -5.72 -13.35 -2.59
CA ASP A 187 -4.52 -13.75 -1.84
C ASP A 187 -3.33 -14.06 -2.75
N ALA A 188 -3.59 -14.60 -3.96
CA ALA A 188 -2.55 -14.85 -4.97
C ALA A 188 -1.86 -13.55 -5.45
N TYR A 189 -2.46 -12.40 -5.23
CA TYR A 189 -1.97 -11.06 -5.60
C TYR A 189 -1.56 -10.21 -4.40
N ALA A 190 -1.39 -10.84 -3.22
CA ALA A 190 -1.07 -10.15 -1.97
C ALA A 190 0.13 -9.20 -2.12
N ARG A 191 1.23 -9.68 -2.72
CA ARG A 191 2.44 -8.85 -2.89
C ARG A 191 2.21 -7.66 -3.81
N GLN A 192 1.49 -7.83 -4.92
CA GLN A 192 1.16 -6.73 -5.85
C GLN A 192 0.29 -5.67 -5.17
N ILE A 193 -0.65 -6.11 -4.33
CA ILE A 193 -1.48 -5.20 -3.53
C ILE A 193 -0.63 -4.45 -2.50
N LEU A 194 0.23 -5.16 -1.77
CA LEU A 194 1.11 -4.54 -0.77
C LEU A 194 2.14 -3.60 -1.40
N ASN A 195 2.69 -3.94 -2.57
CA ASN A 195 3.58 -3.06 -3.34
C ASN A 195 2.87 -1.76 -3.78
N SER A 196 1.56 -1.83 -4.04
CA SER A 196 0.77 -0.63 -4.33
C SER A 196 0.48 0.24 -3.10
N LEU A 197 0.63 -0.32 -1.89
CA LEU A 197 0.33 0.36 -0.62
C LEU A 197 1.58 0.87 0.10
N TYR A 198 2.71 0.15 0.02
CA TYR A 198 3.86 0.41 0.86
C TYR A 198 5.17 0.44 0.05
N ASN A 199 6.04 1.39 0.37
CA ASN A 199 7.42 1.37 -0.15
C ASN A 199 8.26 0.28 0.52
N TYR A 200 7.87 -0.17 1.68
CA TYR A 200 8.55 -1.20 2.45
C TYR A 200 7.58 -1.84 3.44
N TYR A 201 7.70 -3.12 3.64
CA TYR A 201 6.86 -3.88 4.57
C TYR A 201 7.47 -5.23 4.88
N ILE A 202 6.99 -5.84 5.99
CA ILE A 202 7.24 -7.23 6.34
C ILE A 202 5.95 -8.02 6.08
N PHE A 203 6.06 -9.08 5.29
CA PHE A 203 4.96 -10.01 5.06
C PHE A 203 5.50 -11.44 4.90
N ASN A 204 4.92 -12.40 5.64
CA ASN A 204 5.35 -13.81 5.65
C ASN A 204 6.84 -14.01 5.96
N ASN A 205 7.42 -13.26 6.89
CA ASN A 205 8.85 -13.22 7.25
C ASN A 205 9.79 -12.63 6.20
N ASP A 206 9.27 -12.19 5.08
CA ASP A 206 10.04 -11.50 4.05
C ASP A 206 9.95 -10.00 4.24
N ILE A 207 11.04 -9.31 3.99
CA ILE A 207 11.08 -7.85 3.92
C ILE A 207 11.05 -7.46 2.45
N SER A 208 10.12 -6.60 2.08
CA SER A 208 10.05 -6.03 0.73
C SER A 208 10.39 -4.54 0.77
N LEU A 209 11.19 -4.10 -0.20
CA LEU A 209 11.49 -2.70 -0.49
C LEU A 209 11.04 -2.42 -1.92
N VAL A 210 10.15 -1.44 -2.08
CA VAL A 210 9.52 -1.10 -3.35
C VAL A 210 9.94 0.29 -3.78
N TYR A 211 10.62 0.38 -4.91
CA TYR A 211 10.90 1.64 -5.60
C TYR A 211 9.84 1.89 -6.67
N ASN A 212 9.04 2.92 -6.48
CA ASN A 212 8.00 3.33 -7.41
C ASN A 212 8.61 4.27 -8.46
N VAL A 213 8.86 3.75 -9.65
CA VAL A 213 9.52 4.46 -10.75
C VAL A 213 8.49 5.26 -11.53
N LYS A 214 8.59 6.58 -11.51
CA LYS A 214 7.69 7.51 -12.23
C LYS A 214 8.33 8.13 -13.48
N LYS A 215 9.55 7.73 -13.82
CA LYS A 215 10.20 8.21 -15.04
C LYS A 215 9.41 7.80 -16.27
N THR A 216 9.07 8.76 -17.13
CA THR A 216 8.33 8.53 -18.39
C THR A 216 9.26 8.29 -19.58
N ASP A 217 10.49 8.81 -19.52
CA ASP A 217 11.50 8.58 -20.54
C ASP A 217 12.11 7.17 -20.44
N PRO A 218 12.71 6.64 -21.51
CA PRO A 218 13.36 5.34 -21.48
C PRO A 218 14.41 5.23 -20.35
N ILE A 219 14.33 4.14 -19.60
CA ILE A 219 15.29 3.85 -18.51
C ILE A 219 16.55 3.25 -19.15
N THR A 220 17.68 3.89 -18.89
CA THR A 220 18.97 3.43 -19.40
C THR A 220 19.51 2.23 -18.60
N PRO A 221 20.30 1.34 -19.20
CA PRO A 221 20.97 0.26 -18.47
C PRO A 221 21.86 0.75 -17.34
N ARG A 222 22.43 1.97 -17.46
CA ARG A 222 23.27 2.56 -16.42
C ARG A 222 22.43 2.93 -15.18
N GLU A 223 21.26 3.54 -15.37
CA GLU A 223 20.35 3.90 -14.28
C GLU A 223 19.87 2.64 -13.54
N LEU A 224 19.45 1.63 -14.30
CA LEU A 224 19.01 0.36 -13.74
C LEU A 224 20.16 -0.32 -12.98
N ASN A 225 21.34 -0.43 -13.57
CA ASN A 225 22.48 -1.05 -12.90
C ASN A 225 22.89 -0.30 -11.62
N SER A 226 22.80 1.03 -11.60
CA SER A 226 23.16 1.82 -10.42
C SER A 226 22.20 1.59 -9.25
N ILE A 227 20.89 1.48 -9.47
CA ILE A 227 19.93 1.20 -8.38
C ILE A 227 20.10 -0.24 -7.88
N LEU A 228 20.30 -1.20 -8.80
CA LEU A 228 20.57 -2.59 -8.45
C LEU A 228 21.84 -2.72 -7.62
N TYR A 229 22.95 -2.15 -8.11
CA TYR A 229 24.24 -2.16 -7.40
C TYR A 229 24.12 -1.50 -6.02
N GLY A 230 23.62 -0.26 -5.97
CA GLY A 230 23.52 0.48 -4.71
C GLY A 230 22.70 -0.27 -3.66
N THR A 231 21.55 -0.80 -4.05
CA THR A 231 20.67 -1.55 -3.13
C THR A 231 21.27 -2.89 -2.72
N THR A 232 21.84 -3.65 -3.65
CA THR A 232 22.45 -4.96 -3.36
C THR A 232 23.63 -4.85 -2.40
N GLU A 233 24.56 -3.93 -2.66
CA GLU A 233 25.73 -3.71 -1.81
C GLU A 233 25.36 -3.28 -0.39
N ILE A 234 24.28 -2.53 -0.29
CA ILE A 234 23.73 -2.13 1.00
C ILE A 234 23.12 -3.32 1.72
N PHE A 235 22.30 -4.13 1.06
CA PHE A 235 21.71 -5.31 1.67
C PHE A 235 22.75 -6.38 2.05
N ALA A 236 23.83 -6.52 1.28
CA ALA A 236 24.92 -7.43 1.60
C ALA A 236 25.62 -7.12 2.95
N GLN A 237 25.43 -5.90 3.49
CA GLN A 237 25.93 -5.58 4.83
C GLN A 237 25.07 -6.18 5.96
N ILE A 238 23.80 -6.47 5.70
CA ILE A 238 22.83 -6.89 6.74
C ILE A 238 22.35 -8.33 6.58
N ALA A 239 22.40 -8.89 5.39
CA ALA A 239 21.89 -10.21 5.09
C ALA A 239 22.78 -10.95 4.08
N PRO A 240 22.79 -12.29 4.08
CA PRO A 240 23.43 -13.08 3.02
C PRO A 240 22.82 -12.79 1.64
N GLU A 241 23.64 -12.80 0.60
CA GLU A 241 23.22 -12.50 -0.78
C GLU A 241 22.15 -13.49 -1.28
N GLU A 242 22.20 -14.74 -0.85
CA GLU A 242 21.26 -15.80 -1.23
C GLU A 242 19.81 -15.49 -0.79
N CYS A 243 19.65 -14.63 0.22
CA CYS A 243 18.34 -14.19 0.70
C CYS A 243 17.75 -13.06 -0.11
N LEU A 244 18.53 -12.41 -0.99
CA LEU A 244 18.10 -11.26 -1.77
C LEU A 244 17.57 -11.70 -3.15
N SER A 245 16.36 -11.29 -3.46
CA SER A 245 15.79 -11.42 -4.80
C SER A 245 15.26 -10.06 -5.30
N THR A 246 15.24 -9.89 -6.61
CA THR A 246 14.79 -8.64 -7.23
C THR A 246 13.74 -8.95 -8.29
N GLN A 247 12.64 -8.22 -8.24
CA GLN A 247 11.62 -8.23 -9.28
C GLN A 247 11.54 -6.86 -9.93
N ILE A 248 11.59 -6.81 -11.25
CA ILE A 248 11.59 -5.58 -12.03
C ILE A 248 10.39 -5.59 -12.97
N THR A 249 9.52 -4.60 -12.82
CA THR A 249 8.35 -4.39 -13.69
C THR A 249 8.39 -2.95 -14.17
N LEU A 250 9.09 -2.73 -15.29
CA LEU A 250 9.31 -1.39 -15.86
C LEU A 250 8.43 -1.17 -17.09
N ASN A 251 7.18 -0.83 -16.84
CA ASN A 251 6.24 -0.37 -17.87
C ASN A 251 5.90 1.10 -17.58
N SER A 252 6.83 1.99 -17.63
CA SER A 252 6.72 3.44 -17.31
C SER A 252 5.29 4.02 -17.15
N PRO A 253 4.73 4.21 -15.95
CA PRO A 253 5.35 3.99 -14.63
C PRO A 253 5.50 2.50 -14.27
N GLY A 254 6.41 2.18 -13.33
CA GLY A 254 6.69 0.79 -12.96
C GLY A 254 7.30 0.67 -11.56
N GLU A 255 7.66 -0.54 -11.19
CA GLU A 255 8.22 -0.83 -9.87
C GLU A 255 9.50 -1.67 -9.95
N ILE A 256 10.43 -1.41 -9.04
CA ILE A 256 11.58 -2.28 -8.75
C ILE A 256 11.42 -2.73 -7.31
N VAL A 257 11.29 -4.03 -7.11
CA VAL A 257 11.05 -4.64 -5.81
C VAL A 257 12.24 -5.50 -5.41
N PHE A 258 12.81 -5.21 -4.26
CA PHE A 258 13.80 -6.05 -3.60
C PHE A 258 13.13 -6.81 -2.47
N ASN A 259 13.29 -8.12 -2.44
CA ASN A 259 12.78 -8.97 -1.38
C ASN A 259 13.95 -9.66 -0.67
N LEU A 260 13.96 -9.54 0.65
CA LEU A 260 14.82 -10.31 1.55
C LEU A 260 13.97 -11.44 2.13
N THR A 261 14.21 -12.66 1.66
CA THR A 261 13.40 -13.82 1.98
C THR A 261 13.97 -14.55 3.20
N ASP A 262 13.11 -14.92 4.15
CA ASP A 262 13.45 -15.66 5.38
C ASP A 262 14.57 -15.04 6.23
N VAL A 263 14.76 -13.72 6.14
CA VAL A 263 15.92 -13.06 6.77
C VAL A 263 15.68 -12.58 8.19
N LEU A 264 14.44 -12.51 8.68
CA LEU A 264 14.16 -11.91 9.99
C LEU A 264 14.95 -12.53 11.14
N SER A 265 15.23 -13.84 11.06
CA SER A 265 16.07 -14.55 12.04
C SER A 265 17.57 -14.33 11.87
N LEU A 266 18.00 -13.87 10.69
CA LEU A 266 19.40 -13.69 10.32
C LEU A 266 19.85 -12.23 10.45
N LEU A 267 18.89 -11.30 10.51
CA LEU A 267 19.19 -9.87 10.57
C LEU A 267 19.91 -9.51 11.86
N LYS A 268 20.97 -8.72 11.70
CA LYS A 268 21.74 -8.17 12.81
C LYS A 268 20.89 -7.17 13.59
N ASN A 269 21.23 -6.94 14.86
CA ASN A 269 20.57 -5.92 15.68
C ASN A 269 20.58 -4.55 14.98
N ASN A 270 19.49 -3.79 15.16
CA ASN A 270 19.31 -2.45 14.58
C ASN A 270 19.21 -2.40 13.04
N TRP A 271 18.95 -3.51 12.35
CA TRP A 271 18.77 -3.56 10.90
C TRP A 271 17.71 -2.55 10.40
N HIS A 272 16.68 -2.29 11.20
CA HIS A 272 15.61 -1.33 10.89
C HIS A 272 16.12 0.09 10.67
N LEU A 273 17.19 0.51 11.39
CA LEU A 273 17.82 1.82 11.18
C LEU A 273 18.45 1.92 9.79
N PHE A 274 18.97 0.82 9.33
CA PHE A 274 19.59 0.72 8.02
C PHE A 274 18.54 0.76 6.90
N PHE A 275 17.43 0.12 7.10
CA PHE A 275 16.25 0.24 6.23
C PHE A 275 15.75 1.69 6.20
N GLY A 276 15.68 2.33 7.36
CA GLY A 276 15.34 3.75 7.46
C GLY A 276 16.25 4.61 6.59
N LEU A 277 17.57 4.42 6.67
CA LEU A 277 18.53 5.11 5.80
C LEU A 277 18.22 4.88 4.31
N LEU A 278 17.99 3.63 3.88
CA LEU A 278 17.67 3.32 2.50
C LEU A 278 16.43 4.04 1.98
N ILE A 279 15.39 4.05 2.77
CA ILE A 279 14.11 4.64 2.41
C ILE A 279 14.22 6.16 2.33
N PHE A 280 14.87 6.78 3.30
CA PHE A 280 15.06 8.22 3.31
C PHE A 280 15.99 8.70 2.17
N LEU A 281 16.96 7.90 1.78
CA LEU A 281 17.87 8.21 0.68
C LEU A 281 17.31 7.85 -0.68
N GLY A 282 16.48 6.80 -0.75
CA GLY A 282 15.84 6.33 -1.97
C GLY A 282 14.62 7.15 -2.41
N GLY A 283 14.35 8.32 -1.82
CA GLY A 283 13.23 9.19 -2.18
C GLY A 283 11.92 8.83 -1.48
N GLY A 284 11.93 7.87 -0.53
CA GLY A 284 10.78 7.60 0.33
C GLY A 284 10.61 8.70 1.38
N SER A 285 9.54 9.49 1.32
CA SER A 285 9.20 10.37 2.43
C SER A 285 8.37 9.58 3.44
N VAL A 286 8.91 9.39 4.63
CA VAL A 286 8.12 8.85 5.78
C VAL A 286 7.37 9.98 6.48
N LEU A 287 7.73 11.19 6.20
CA LEU A 287 7.07 12.42 6.60
C LEU A 287 7.23 13.35 5.39
N THR A 288 6.27 14.11 5.02
CA THR A 288 6.17 15.12 3.95
C THR A 288 7.43 15.89 3.52
N PHE A 289 8.61 15.38 3.81
CA PHE A 289 9.90 15.99 3.54
C PHE A 289 10.58 15.33 2.33
N LYS A 290 10.53 16.00 1.18
CA LYS A 290 11.67 15.95 0.28
C LYS A 290 12.81 16.60 1.07
N VAL A 291 13.75 15.83 1.58
CA VAL A 291 14.85 16.35 2.41
C VAL A 291 16.04 16.68 1.52
N PRO A 292 16.12 17.91 0.93
CA PRO A 292 17.34 18.35 0.27
C PRO A 292 18.47 18.36 1.29
N GLY A 293 19.55 17.63 1.03
CA GLY A 293 20.70 17.57 1.95
C GLY A 293 20.75 16.37 2.90
N ALA A 294 19.81 15.44 2.83
CA ALA A 294 19.88 14.16 3.56
C ALA A 294 21.20 13.42 3.35
N ILE A 295 21.76 13.52 2.14
CA ILE A 295 23.10 13.00 1.79
C ILE A 295 24.20 13.58 2.66
N ASP A 296 24.19 14.90 2.80
CA ASP A 296 25.25 15.59 3.52
C ASP A 296 25.19 15.20 5.00
N VAL A 297 23.99 14.96 5.52
CA VAL A 297 23.78 14.42 6.87
C VAL A 297 24.35 13.01 6.98
N VAL A 298 24.01 12.11 6.05
CA VAL A 298 24.54 10.73 6.07
C VAL A 298 26.04 10.71 5.88
N LYS A 299 26.58 11.51 4.96
CA LYS A 299 28.05 11.69 4.81
C LYS A 299 28.68 12.22 6.08
N SER A 300 28.03 13.15 6.77
CA SER A 300 28.54 13.67 8.04
C SER A 300 28.54 12.61 9.14
N ILE A 301 27.57 11.71 9.15
CA ILE A 301 27.53 10.57 10.09
C ILE A 301 28.66 9.59 9.79
N ILE A 302 28.86 9.23 8.51
CA ILE A 302 29.94 8.32 8.09
C ILE A 302 31.32 8.89 8.43
N ASN A 303 31.48 10.22 8.35
CA ASN A 303 32.76 10.92 8.56
C ASN A 303 32.98 11.36 10.03
N ILE A 304 32.10 11.02 10.98
CA ILE A 304 32.21 11.38 12.41
C ILE A 304 33.65 11.16 12.98
N PRO A 305 34.37 10.05 12.72
CA PRO A 305 35.69 9.84 13.24
C PRO A 305 36.68 10.95 12.86
N ASN A 306 36.53 11.56 11.68
CA ASN A 306 37.36 12.65 11.20
C ASN A 306 36.96 14.02 11.75
N GLU A 307 35.65 14.21 12.04
CA GLU A 307 35.08 15.46 12.58
C GLU A 307 35.30 15.65 14.09
N GLN A 308 35.42 14.55 14.85
CA GLN A 308 35.67 14.62 16.31
C GLN A 308 36.91 15.43 16.71
N ARG A 309 37.91 15.47 15.83
CA ARG A 309 39.14 16.24 16.07
C ARG A 309 38.97 17.75 15.85
N ILE A 310 38.08 18.17 14.98
CA ILE A 310 37.91 19.56 14.54
C ILE A 310 36.91 20.29 15.44
N LYS A 311 35.77 19.65 15.82
CA LYS A 311 34.70 20.33 16.56
C LYS A 311 34.96 20.57 18.05
N LYS A 312 35.84 19.82 18.70
CA LYS A 312 36.26 20.13 20.08
C LYS A 312 36.91 21.52 20.25
N ALA A 313 37.43 22.10 19.15
CA ALA A 313 38.05 23.42 19.15
C ALA A 313 37.06 24.57 18.82
N GLU A 314 36.01 24.33 18.10
CA GLU A 314 35.09 25.37 17.59
C GLU A 314 33.88 25.66 18.49
N VAL A 315 33.45 24.70 19.35
CA VAL A 315 32.26 24.79 20.18
C VAL A 315 32.37 25.83 21.31
N GLN A 316 33.55 26.37 21.57
CA GLN A 316 33.75 27.33 22.69
C GLN A 316 33.34 28.78 22.40
N GLN A 317 32.80 29.11 21.21
CA GLN A 317 32.61 30.53 20.81
C GLN A 317 31.20 30.96 20.35
N LYS A 318 30.14 30.15 20.44
CA LYS A 318 28.79 30.51 19.94
C LYS A 318 27.74 30.62 21.04
N GLU A 319 26.70 31.47 20.82
CA GLU A 319 25.59 31.73 21.76
C GLU A 319 24.86 30.45 22.27
N ALA A 320 24.45 30.44 23.54
CA ALA A 320 24.07 29.24 24.29
C ALA A 320 22.96 28.37 23.66
N GLU A 321 21.93 28.96 23.04
CA GLU A 321 20.84 28.20 22.39
C GLU A 321 21.27 27.51 21.09
N VAL A 322 22.11 28.16 20.31
CA VAL A 322 22.66 27.61 19.07
C VAL A 322 23.62 26.45 19.39
N GLN A 323 24.37 26.57 20.49
CA GLN A 323 25.26 25.52 21.01
C GLN A 323 24.49 24.29 21.47
N GLN A 324 23.34 24.46 22.11
CA GLN A 324 22.54 23.35 22.61
C GLN A 324 21.95 22.50 21.47
N LYS A 325 21.40 23.15 20.42
CA LYS A 325 20.91 22.45 19.22
C LYS A 325 22.03 21.77 18.43
N GLU A 326 23.21 22.41 18.32
CA GLU A 326 24.38 21.79 17.66
C GLU A 326 24.87 20.56 18.43
N LEU A 327 24.85 20.63 19.75
CA LEU A 327 25.25 19.51 20.61
C LEU A 327 24.25 18.35 20.47
N GLU A 328 22.95 18.62 20.54
CA GLU A 328 21.90 17.61 20.38
C GLU A 328 22.00 16.92 19.00
N LEU A 329 22.19 17.71 17.95
CA LEU A 329 22.37 17.19 16.60
C LEU A 329 23.59 16.27 16.49
N TYR A 330 24.69 16.68 17.10
CA TYR A 330 25.91 15.90 17.13
C TYR A 330 25.77 14.61 17.93
N GLU A 331 25.12 14.66 19.08
CA GLU A 331 24.81 13.49 19.90
C GLU A 331 23.95 12.47 19.13
N LYS A 332 22.93 12.94 18.42
CA LYS A 332 22.08 12.08 17.57
C LYS A 332 22.85 11.43 16.41
N LYS A 333 23.78 12.15 15.81
CA LYS A 333 24.66 11.59 14.77
C LYS A 333 25.57 10.50 15.34
N ILE A 334 26.17 10.74 16.51
CA ILE A 334 27.00 9.73 17.20
C ILE A 334 26.14 8.52 17.57
N GLU A 335 24.97 8.72 18.14
CA GLU A 335 24.05 7.63 18.49
C GLU A 335 23.73 6.74 17.29
N LEU A 336 23.40 7.35 16.14
CA LEU A 336 23.11 6.62 14.91
C LEU A 336 24.35 5.89 14.37
N TYR A 337 25.52 6.56 14.37
CA TYR A 337 26.78 5.95 13.95
C TYR A 337 27.15 4.72 14.81
N GLU A 338 27.06 4.83 16.13
CA GLU A 338 27.35 3.74 17.05
C GLU A 338 26.37 2.58 16.90
N LYS A 339 25.08 2.88 16.70
CA LYS A 339 24.07 1.85 16.43
C LYS A 339 24.33 1.11 15.11
N ILE A 340 24.70 1.82 14.04
CA ILE A 340 25.07 1.22 12.75
C ILE A 340 26.30 0.34 12.93
N LYS A 341 27.32 0.83 13.61
CA LYS A 341 28.55 0.08 13.88
C LYS A 341 28.31 -1.15 14.77
N ALA A 342 27.47 -1.01 15.78
CA ALA A 342 27.08 -2.12 16.66
C ALA A 342 26.30 -3.22 15.90
N SER A 343 25.65 -2.89 14.80
CA SER A 343 25.04 -3.86 13.88
C SER A 343 26.06 -4.65 13.08
N GLY A 344 27.36 -4.39 13.22
CA GLY A 344 28.43 -5.02 12.45
C GLY A 344 28.53 -4.53 11.00
N ILE A 345 27.93 -3.38 10.71
CA ILE A 345 27.99 -2.70 9.41
C ILE A 345 29.23 -1.79 9.44
N ASN A 346 29.97 -1.79 8.34
CA ASN A 346 31.04 -0.81 8.15
C ASN A 346 30.50 0.47 7.49
N PRO A 347 30.38 1.60 8.22
CA PRO A 347 29.82 2.81 7.65
C PRO A 347 30.61 3.37 6.46
N GLU A 348 31.94 3.18 6.44
CA GLU A 348 32.81 3.67 5.36
C GLU A 348 32.53 2.94 4.04
N ALA A 349 32.19 1.65 4.09
CA ALA A 349 31.83 0.85 2.91
C ALA A 349 30.52 1.28 2.26
N LEU A 350 29.66 2.01 2.97
CA LEU A 350 28.36 2.47 2.48
C LEU A 350 28.44 3.69 1.55
N SER A 351 29.52 4.45 1.59
CA SER A 351 29.60 5.75 0.90
C SER A 351 29.36 5.64 -0.61
N GLN A 352 29.98 4.67 -1.27
CA GLN A 352 29.85 4.49 -2.72
C GLN A 352 28.49 3.91 -3.12
N PRO A 353 27.99 2.83 -2.51
CA PRO A 353 26.64 2.30 -2.78
C PRO A 353 25.53 3.32 -2.55
N LEU A 354 25.59 4.09 -1.47
CA LEU A 354 24.60 5.14 -1.18
C LEU A 354 24.59 6.24 -2.24
N ASN A 355 25.77 6.69 -2.71
CA ASN A 355 25.84 7.67 -3.79
C ASN A 355 25.23 7.11 -5.10
N ALA A 356 25.51 5.84 -5.44
CA ALA A 356 24.95 5.19 -6.62
C ALA A 356 23.43 5.10 -6.53
N LEU A 357 22.90 4.63 -5.40
CA LEU A 357 21.48 4.54 -5.13
C LEU A 357 20.77 5.88 -5.30
N MET A 358 21.30 6.91 -4.69
CA MET A 358 20.69 8.24 -4.70
C MET A 358 20.65 8.87 -6.09
N ASN A 359 21.77 8.78 -6.84
CA ASN A 359 21.80 9.27 -8.20
C ASN A 359 20.75 8.57 -9.07
N SER A 360 20.55 7.28 -8.82
CA SER A 360 19.55 6.49 -9.53
C SER A 360 18.13 6.86 -9.11
N CYS A 361 17.85 7.04 -7.82
CA CYS A 361 16.54 7.44 -7.34
C CYS A 361 16.11 8.79 -7.93
N ASN A 362 17.05 9.74 -8.05
CA ASN A 362 16.78 11.02 -8.69
C ASN A 362 16.55 10.86 -10.20
N SER A 363 17.39 10.09 -10.90
CA SER A 363 17.29 9.92 -12.35
C SER A 363 16.06 9.10 -12.77
N LEU A 364 15.62 8.16 -11.95
CA LEU A 364 14.44 7.33 -12.16
C LEU A 364 13.14 7.98 -11.67
N ASN A 365 13.23 9.17 -11.09
CA ASN A 365 12.12 9.87 -10.46
C ASN A 365 11.35 8.93 -9.51
N ILE A 366 12.08 8.36 -8.53
CA ILE A 366 11.46 7.50 -7.51
C ILE A 366 10.59 8.35 -6.60
N GLU A 367 9.31 8.01 -6.51
CA GLU A 367 8.35 8.69 -5.66
C GLU A 367 7.90 7.79 -4.51
N PRO A 368 7.72 8.38 -3.30
CA PRO A 368 7.19 7.65 -2.18
C PRO A 368 5.71 7.31 -2.40
N ILE A 369 5.32 6.15 -1.91
CA ILE A 369 3.92 5.80 -1.75
C ILE A 369 3.45 6.43 -0.45
N ILE A 370 2.45 7.31 -0.54
CA ILE A 370 1.82 7.94 0.61
C ILE A 370 0.51 7.20 0.87
N VAL A 371 0.38 6.64 2.06
CA VAL A 371 -0.85 6.03 2.55
C VAL A 371 -1.49 7.08 3.46
N ASP A 372 -2.52 7.77 2.96
CA ASP A 372 -3.21 8.84 3.67
C ASP A 372 -4.68 8.49 3.85
N ASP A 373 -5.14 8.54 5.09
CA ASP A 373 -6.57 8.50 5.42
C ASP A 373 -7.34 9.68 4.78
N GLU A 374 -6.67 10.80 4.50
CA GLU A 374 -7.29 12.01 3.95
C GLU A 374 -7.22 12.10 2.42
N SER A 375 -6.21 11.51 1.76
CA SER A 375 -6.05 11.57 0.30
C SER A 375 -7.15 10.81 -0.45
N ALA A 376 -7.79 9.86 0.21
CA ALA A 376 -8.95 9.15 -0.33
C ALA A 376 -10.24 10.01 -0.34
N ALA A 377 -10.22 11.21 0.23
CA ALA A 377 -11.35 12.16 0.20
C ALA A 377 -11.38 13.01 -1.09
N ILE A 378 -10.31 13.04 -1.87
CA ILE A 378 -10.28 13.72 -3.17
C ILE A 378 -10.81 12.74 -4.22
N LEU A 379 -12.13 12.68 -4.34
CA LEU A 379 -12.77 12.04 -5.48
C LEU A 379 -12.42 12.88 -6.72
N PRO A 380 -11.90 12.26 -7.80
CA PRO A 380 -11.70 12.99 -9.05
C PRO A 380 -13.05 13.53 -9.52
N GLU A 381 -13.12 14.82 -9.84
CA GLU A 381 -14.35 15.55 -10.20
C GLU A 381 -15.07 15.03 -11.45
N GLU A 382 -14.48 14.10 -12.22
CA GLU A 382 -15.09 13.56 -13.44
C GLU A 382 -14.96 12.03 -13.51
N VAL A 383 -15.98 11.32 -13.07
CA VAL A 383 -16.25 9.98 -13.57
C VAL A 383 -17.22 10.11 -14.74
N VAL A 384 -16.71 10.46 -15.92
CA VAL A 384 -17.47 10.37 -17.17
C VAL A 384 -17.71 8.88 -17.46
N MET A 385 -18.97 8.50 -17.62
CA MET A 385 -19.33 7.15 -18.05
C MET A 385 -18.71 6.86 -19.41
N PRO A 386 -18.09 5.70 -19.62
CA PRO A 386 -17.73 5.29 -20.97
C PRO A 386 -19.02 5.10 -21.78
N GLU A 387 -19.04 5.66 -23.00
CA GLU A 387 -20.07 5.37 -23.99
C GLU A 387 -20.24 3.85 -24.13
N SER A 388 -21.50 3.42 -24.15
CA SER A 388 -21.88 2.01 -24.27
C SER A 388 -21.30 1.39 -25.54
N HIS A 389 -20.25 0.60 -25.39
CA HIS A 389 -19.98 -0.47 -26.35
C HIS A 389 -20.67 -1.71 -25.83
N ASP A 390 -21.72 -2.10 -26.56
CA ASP A 390 -22.39 -3.37 -26.44
C ASP A 390 -21.38 -4.51 -26.43
N ALA A 391 -21.30 -5.21 -25.33
CA ALA A 391 -20.79 -6.57 -25.27
C ALA A 391 -21.60 -7.28 -24.20
N ASP A 392 -22.54 -8.08 -24.69
CA ASP A 392 -23.18 -9.14 -23.95
C ASP A 392 -22.17 -9.93 -23.14
N GLU A 393 -22.30 -9.91 -21.80
CA GLU A 393 -21.89 -11.04 -20.97
C GLU A 393 -22.61 -10.98 -19.63
N VAL A 394 -23.44 -11.97 -19.46
CA VAL A 394 -24.26 -12.37 -18.29
C VAL A 394 -23.40 -12.81 -17.10
#